data_883b1689487d79664fe59fdf46848d01
#
_entry.id   883b1689487d79664fe59fdf46848d01
#
_cell.length_a   1.000
_cell.length_b   1.000
_cell.length_c   1.000
_cell.angle_alpha   90.00
_cell.angle_beta   90.00
_cell.angle_gamma   90.00
#
_symmetry.space_group_name_H-M   'P 1'
#
loop_
_entity.id
_entity.type
_entity.pdbx_description
1 polymer ?
#
loop_
_entity_poly.entity_id
_entity_poly.type
_entity_poly.pdbx_seq_one_letter_code
_entity_poly.pdbx_strand_id
1 'polypeptide(L)'
;MSKRFSFIALAVLTLITSSQAQEKRGRIRDFGIQIGILPTGTNNAITDVAGVTVGQKTLIQGDQIRTGVTAILPHSGNIFQEKVPAAIYVGNGFGKLMGISQIEELGNIETPILLTNTLNAPKVADGLIDYMLALPGNEQVRSVNSVVGETNDGGLNDIRGRHVSSKDVLEAIQAAKSGPVQEGNVGAGTGTECLGYKGGIGTSSRKLPTSRGGYTVGVLVQTNFGGVLQINGAPVGRELGNYYMQEPKEAHKVDGSCMIIIATDAPLSARNLERLAKRSYIAFGNVGSFSSNGSGDYSIAFSTNTKNRIPHQSDKPVFDQEDLGNDFMSPLFMAVWEATEEAILNSMFMATDMTGINGRTVKALPIQQTLKILQKYNALDYDKLPKAIQK
;
A
#
# COMPACT_ATOMS: atom_id res chain seq x y z
N MET A 1 18.19 -83.59 -5.57
CA MET A 1 17.48 -82.65 -4.68
C MET A 1 18.29 -81.38 -4.62
N SER A 2 17.91 -80.34 -5.42
CA SER A 2 18.62 -79.07 -5.48
C SER A 2 17.66 -78.00 -4.96
N LYS A 3 17.97 -77.40 -3.84
CA LYS A 3 17.20 -76.30 -3.26
C LYS A 3 17.65 -74.98 -3.90
N ARG A 4 16.76 -74.31 -4.67
CA ARG A 4 16.95 -72.92 -5.16
C ARG A 4 16.52 -71.95 -4.07
N PHE A 5 17.43 -71.11 -3.59
CA PHE A 5 17.18 -69.98 -2.75
C PHE A 5 16.87 -68.76 -3.67
N SER A 6 15.67 -68.23 -3.62
CA SER A 6 15.29 -66.96 -4.26
C SER A 6 15.56 -65.84 -3.29
N PHE A 7 16.50 -64.96 -3.63
CA PHE A 7 16.68 -63.69 -2.94
C PHE A 7 15.67 -62.64 -3.49
N ILE A 8 14.78 -62.21 -2.65
CA ILE A 8 13.92 -61.07 -2.93
C ILE A 8 14.66 -59.81 -2.45
N ALA A 9 15.16 -59.00 -3.39
CA ALA A 9 15.74 -57.70 -3.10
C ALA A 9 14.59 -56.70 -2.91
N LEU A 10 14.40 -56.23 -1.68
CA LEU A 10 13.43 -55.19 -1.31
C LEU A 10 14.08 -53.80 -1.60
N ALA A 11 13.76 -53.19 -2.72
CA ALA A 11 14.19 -51.83 -3.03
C ALA A 11 13.39 -50.83 -2.18
N VAL A 12 14.01 -50.28 -1.15
CA VAL A 12 13.43 -49.16 -0.38
C VAL A 12 13.65 -47.89 -1.18
N LEU A 13 12.57 -47.39 -1.81
CA LEU A 13 12.54 -46.10 -2.49
C LEU A 13 12.38 -45.01 -1.43
N THR A 14 13.49 -44.42 -0.98
CA THR A 14 13.49 -43.22 -0.14
C THR A 14 13.02 -42.01 -0.99
N LEU A 15 11.77 -41.65 -0.86
CA LEU A 15 11.23 -40.36 -1.34
C LEU A 15 11.91 -39.24 -0.53
N ILE A 16 12.96 -38.66 -1.09
CA ILE A 16 13.52 -37.40 -0.59
C ILE A 16 12.52 -36.30 -0.98
N THR A 17 11.57 -36.01 -0.12
CA THR A 17 10.80 -34.76 -0.21
C THR A 17 11.75 -33.61 0.14
N SER A 18 12.32 -32.98 -0.88
CA SER A 18 13.00 -31.70 -0.70
C SER A 18 11.96 -30.67 -0.26
N SER A 19 11.82 -30.47 1.04
CA SER A 19 11.18 -29.30 1.59
C SER A 19 12.01 -28.10 1.11
N GLN A 20 11.58 -27.45 0.03
CA GLN A 20 12.13 -26.14 -0.30
C GLN A 20 11.86 -25.24 0.89
N ALA A 21 12.90 -24.92 1.64
CA ALA A 21 12.79 -23.95 2.72
C ALA A 21 12.19 -22.66 2.13
N GLN A 22 11.08 -22.22 2.72
CA GLN A 22 10.41 -21.01 2.28
C GLN A 22 11.42 -19.86 2.32
N GLU A 23 11.57 -19.15 1.20
CA GLU A 23 12.51 -18.04 1.08
C GLU A 23 12.21 -16.97 2.14
N LYS A 24 13.23 -16.49 2.85
CA LYS A 24 13.10 -15.47 3.89
C LYS A 24 12.48 -14.22 3.28
N ARG A 25 11.37 -13.75 3.85
CA ARG A 25 10.73 -12.47 3.53
C ARG A 25 11.17 -11.40 4.52
N GLY A 26 11.17 -10.17 4.07
CA GLY A 26 11.55 -9.00 4.84
C GLY A 26 11.34 -7.75 4.01
N ARG A 27 11.45 -6.59 4.65
CA ARG A 27 11.38 -5.31 3.95
C ARG A 27 12.66 -5.11 3.12
N ILE A 28 12.61 -4.24 2.12
CA ILE A 28 13.77 -4.04 1.23
C ILE A 28 15.04 -3.66 2.01
N ARG A 29 14.91 -2.89 3.10
CA ARG A 29 16.04 -2.48 3.95
C ARG A 29 16.69 -3.64 4.69
N ASP A 30 15.93 -4.71 4.99
CA ASP A 30 16.47 -5.92 5.63
C ASP A 30 17.46 -6.66 4.71
N PHE A 31 17.45 -6.33 3.42
CA PHE A 31 18.33 -6.87 2.38
C PHE A 31 19.38 -5.86 1.88
N GLY A 32 19.55 -4.72 2.56
CA GLY A 32 20.51 -3.70 2.16
C GLY A 32 20.07 -2.83 0.99
N ILE A 33 18.78 -2.84 0.61
CA ILE A 33 18.25 -1.97 -0.44
C ILE A 33 17.76 -0.68 0.21
N GLN A 34 18.34 0.44 -0.14
CA GLN A 34 17.95 1.76 0.32
C GLN A 34 17.35 2.57 -0.84
N ILE A 35 16.18 3.15 -0.61
CA ILE A 35 15.53 4.08 -1.53
C ILE A 35 15.71 5.50 -1.00
N GLY A 36 16.31 6.34 -1.83
CA GLY A 36 16.52 7.76 -1.52
C GLY A 36 17.58 8.01 -0.45
N ILE A 37 17.58 9.23 0.07
CA ILE A 37 18.61 9.75 1.00
C ILE A 37 18.06 10.20 2.35
N LEU A 38 16.73 10.38 2.47
CA LEU A 38 16.11 10.84 3.71
C LEU A 38 16.02 9.70 4.74
N PRO A 39 16.26 9.99 6.03
CA PRO A 39 16.06 9.00 7.08
C PRO A 39 14.58 8.62 7.22
N THR A 40 14.33 7.38 7.62
CA THR A 40 12.99 6.89 7.96
C THR A 40 12.57 7.34 9.36
N GLY A 41 11.29 7.32 9.65
CA GLY A 41 10.81 7.29 11.03
C GLY A 41 11.13 5.95 11.72
N THR A 42 10.72 5.82 12.98
CA THR A 42 11.06 4.66 13.84
C THR A 42 10.55 3.33 13.30
N ASN A 43 9.32 3.31 12.78
CA ASN A 43 8.68 2.10 12.25
C ASN A 43 8.86 1.99 10.73
N ASN A 44 9.38 3.05 10.09
CA ASN A 44 9.39 3.21 8.64
C ASN A 44 8.02 2.89 8.04
N ALA A 45 6.96 3.47 8.59
CA ALA A 45 5.56 3.21 8.26
C ALA A 45 4.73 4.49 8.30
N ILE A 46 3.54 4.48 7.70
CA ILE A 46 2.60 5.62 7.74
C ILE A 46 2.26 6.03 9.17
N THR A 47 2.31 5.10 10.11
CA THR A 47 2.08 5.29 11.54
C THR A 47 3.17 6.06 12.27
N ASP A 48 4.29 6.40 11.61
CA ASP A 48 5.28 7.33 12.16
C ASP A 48 4.77 8.78 12.15
N VAL A 49 3.74 9.08 11.36
CA VAL A 49 3.02 10.35 11.44
C VAL A 49 2.11 10.32 12.67
N ALA A 50 2.32 11.27 13.57
CA ALA A 50 1.64 11.31 14.85
C ALA A 50 0.11 11.32 14.70
N GLY A 51 -0.56 10.44 15.43
CA GLY A 51 -2.02 10.26 15.43
C GLY A 51 -2.51 9.20 14.45
N VAL A 52 -1.74 8.86 13.42
CA VAL A 52 -2.16 7.86 12.41
C VAL A 52 -2.11 6.45 12.99
N THR A 53 -3.18 5.71 12.78
CA THR A 53 -3.28 4.29 13.11
C THR A 53 -3.75 3.49 11.91
N VAL A 54 -3.33 2.21 11.83
CA VAL A 54 -3.69 1.29 10.75
C VAL A 54 -4.21 -0.01 11.33
N GLY A 55 -5.35 -0.47 10.81
CA GLY A 55 -5.94 -1.76 11.14
C GLY A 55 -6.28 -2.56 9.90
N GLN A 56 -6.30 -3.88 10.03
CA GLN A 56 -6.51 -4.77 8.89
C GLN A 56 -7.38 -5.96 9.27
N LYS A 57 -8.28 -6.32 8.38
CA LYS A 57 -9.03 -7.56 8.40
C LYS A 57 -8.74 -8.36 7.14
N THR A 58 -8.05 -9.49 7.31
CA THR A 58 -7.71 -10.41 6.21
C THR A 58 -8.73 -11.54 6.13
N LEU A 59 -9.23 -11.83 4.94
CA LEU A 59 -10.15 -12.93 4.65
C LEU A 59 -9.48 -13.94 3.71
N ILE A 60 -9.06 -15.06 4.28
CA ILE A 60 -8.56 -16.24 3.56
C ILE A 60 -9.43 -17.41 3.97
N GLN A 61 -10.34 -17.86 3.06
CA GLN A 61 -11.29 -18.93 3.37
C GLN A 61 -11.36 -19.90 2.19
N GLY A 62 -11.27 -21.20 2.49
CA GLY A 62 -11.24 -22.23 1.46
C GLY A 62 -10.15 -21.95 0.40
N ASP A 63 -10.43 -22.27 -0.83
CA ASP A 63 -9.57 -22.08 -2.00
C ASP A 63 -9.94 -20.87 -2.87
N GLN A 64 -11.02 -20.14 -2.54
CA GLN A 64 -11.60 -19.11 -3.39
C GLN A 64 -11.57 -17.69 -2.82
N ILE A 65 -11.50 -17.50 -1.49
CA ILE A 65 -11.61 -16.17 -0.88
C ILE A 65 -10.22 -15.68 -0.47
N ARG A 66 -9.76 -14.62 -1.13
CA ARG A 66 -8.47 -13.95 -0.91
C ARG A 66 -8.66 -12.44 -0.96
N THR A 67 -9.18 -11.85 0.10
CA THR A 67 -9.57 -10.43 0.14
C THR A 67 -9.45 -9.84 1.56
N GLY A 68 -9.93 -8.63 1.77
CA GLY A 68 -9.98 -8.02 3.09
C GLY A 68 -10.23 -6.52 3.07
N VAL A 69 -10.02 -5.91 4.24
CA VAL A 69 -10.13 -4.46 4.47
C VAL A 69 -8.88 -3.95 5.19
N THR A 70 -8.39 -2.79 4.76
CA THR A 70 -7.37 -2.02 5.48
C THR A 70 -7.96 -0.66 5.85
N ALA A 71 -7.88 -0.29 7.13
CA ALA A 71 -8.38 0.95 7.67
C ALA A 71 -7.21 1.86 8.08
N ILE A 72 -7.25 3.13 7.64
CA ILE A 72 -6.30 4.18 8.02
C ILE A 72 -7.09 5.27 8.73
N LEU A 73 -6.76 5.51 10.01
CA LEU A 73 -7.40 6.53 10.83
C LEU A 73 -6.42 7.69 11.01
N PRO A 74 -6.79 8.92 10.58
CA PRO A 74 -5.93 10.10 10.69
C PRO A 74 -5.64 10.52 12.14
N HIS A 75 -6.56 10.26 13.06
CA HIS A 75 -6.41 10.47 14.50
C HIS A 75 -7.40 9.62 15.31
N SER A 76 -7.21 9.56 16.61
CA SER A 76 -8.01 8.72 17.53
C SER A 76 -9.36 9.33 17.94
N GLY A 77 -9.64 10.60 17.61
CA GLY A 77 -10.89 11.26 17.94
C GLY A 77 -12.01 10.97 16.93
N ASN A 78 -13.19 11.57 17.15
CA ASN A 78 -14.29 11.54 16.19
C ASN A 78 -13.94 12.45 15.00
N ILE A 79 -13.51 11.84 13.89
CA ILE A 79 -13.04 12.56 12.70
C ILE A 79 -14.16 13.35 12.00
N PHE A 80 -15.42 13.01 12.21
CA PHE A 80 -16.54 13.79 11.71
C PHE A 80 -16.63 15.14 12.44
N GLN A 81 -16.40 15.13 13.74
CA GLN A 81 -16.43 16.33 14.57
C GLN A 81 -15.17 17.20 14.42
N GLU A 82 -14.03 16.58 14.12
CA GLU A 82 -12.75 17.24 13.87
C GLU A 82 -12.12 16.72 12.58
N LYS A 83 -12.56 17.25 11.45
CA LYS A 83 -12.07 16.85 10.12
C LYS A 83 -10.59 17.23 9.93
N VAL A 84 -9.91 16.51 9.07
CA VAL A 84 -8.52 16.83 8.70
C VAL A 84 -8.46 17.34 7.26
N PRO A 85 -7.56 18.32 6.96
CA PRO A 85 -7.32 18.75 5.58
C PRO A 85 -6.84 17.56 4.74
N ALA A 86 -7.37 17.44 3.54
CA ALA A 86 -7.02 16.38 2.61
C ALA A 86 -7.16 16.85 1.16
N ALA A 87 -6.51 16.12 0.27
CA ALA A 87 -6.64 16.27 -1.16
C ALA A 87 -6.42 14.97 -1.89
N ILE A 88 -6.87 14.89 -3.12
CA ILE A 88 -6.75 13.74 -4.01
C ILE A 88 -5.99 14.15 -5.27
N TYR A 89 -5.19 13.23 -5.79
CA TYR A 89 -4.69 13.28 -7.15
C TYR A 89 -5.08 12.00 -7.88
N VAL A 90 -5.80 12.16 -8.99
CA VAL A 90 -6.18 11.06 -9.88
C VAL A 90 -5.08 10.91 -10.93
N GLY A 91 -4.27 9.88 -10.79
CA GLY A 91 -3.21 9.57 -11.75
C GLY A 91 -3.77 8.87 -12.98
N ASN A 92 -4.65 7.90 -12.78
CA ASN A 92 -5.43 7.23 -13.81
C ASN A 92 -6.80 6.83 -13.24
N GLY A 93 -7.89 7.21 -13.92
CA GLY A 93 -9.23 7.21 -13.35
C GLY A 93 -10.09 5.96 -13.58
N PHE A 94 -9.54 4.83 -14.02
CA PHE A 94 -10.33 3.60 -14.22
C PHE A 94 -10.54 2.83 -12.92
N GLY A 95 -11.11 3.46 -11.91
CA GLY A 95 -11.33 2.90 -10.58
C GLY A 95 -12.53 3.51 -9.87
N LYS A 96 -12.76 3.08 -8.64
CA LYS A 96 -13.83 3.57 -7.77
C LYS A 96 -13.19 4.11 -6.49
N LEU A 97 -13.11 5.44 -6.40
CA LEU A 97 -12.77 6.12 -5.17
C LEU A 97 -14.02 6.84 -4.67
N MET A 98 -14.63 6.32 -3.60
CA MET A 98 -15.77 6.96 -2.96
C MET A 98 -15.31 8.13 -2.09
N GLY A 99 -16.11 9.17 -1.98
CA GLY A 99 -15.79 10.39 -1.23
C GLY A 99 -14.96 11.43 -2.01
N ILE A 100 -14.58 11.14 -3.26
CA ILE A 100 -13.74 12.03 -4.07
C ILE A 100 -14.33 13.42 -4.22
N SER A 101 -15.63 13.53 -4.52
CA SER A 101 -16.29 14.82 -4.76
C SER A 101 -16.25 15.75 -3.55
N GLN A 102 -16.45 15.23 -2.34
CA GLN A 102 -16.35 16.05 -1.13
C GLN A 102 -14.92 16.51 -0.86
N ILE A 103 -13.94 15.63 -1.07
CA ILE A 103 -12.53 15.98 -0.83
C ILE A 103 -12.07 17.06 -1.82
N GLU A 104 -12.47 16.94 -3.10
CA GLU A 104 -12.15 17.94 -4.12
C GLU A 104 -12.83 19.28 -3.84
N GLU A 105 -14.10 19.27 -3.43
CA GLU A 105 -14.88 20.49 -3.17
C GLU A 105 -14.48 21.18 -1.86
N LEU A 106 -14.33 20.41 -0.76
CA LEU A 106 -14.16 20.96 0.58
C LEU A 106 -12.72 20.89 1.12
N GLY A 107 -11.84 20.14 0.47
CA GLY A 107 -10.44 20.01 0.88
C GLY A 107 -10.24 19.30 2.22
N ASN A 108 -11.16 18.41 2.63
CA ASN A 108 -11.05 17.68 3.89
C ASN A 108 -11.71 16.30 3.83
N ILE A 109 -11.39 15.46 4.80
CA ILE A 109 -12.03 14.15 5.04
C ILE A 109 -12.70 14.13 6.41
N GLU A 110 -13.84 13.43 6.50
CA GLU A 110 -14.68 13.32 7.69
C GLU A 110 -14.90 11.88 8.16
N THR A 111 -14.22 10.90 7.53
CA THR A 111 -14.25 9.49 7.90
C THR A 111 -12.84 8.91 7.89
N PRO A 112 -12.59 7.76 8.55
CA PRO A 112 -11.43 6.94 8.21
C PRO A 112 -11.34 6.67 6.71
N ILE A 113 -10.13 6.39 6.20
CA ILE A 113 -9.92 5.93 4.83
C ILE A 113 -9.90 4.41 4.86
N LEU A 114 -10.79 3.77 4.11
CA LEU A 114 -10.82 2.31 3.98
C LEU A 114 -10.38 1.88 2.58
N LEU A 115 -9.65 0.76 2.53
CA LEU A 115 -9.23 0.11 1.30
C LEU A 115 -9.81 -1.29 1.25
N THR A 116 -10.24 -1.74 0.06
CA THR A 116 -10.83 -3.07 -0.15
C THR A 116 -10.72 -3.51 -1.61
N ASN A 117 -11.55 -4.45 -2.05
CA ASN A 117 -11.65 -4.82 -3.46
C ASN A 117 -12.79 -4.09 -4.19
N THR A 118 -12.71 -4.09 -5.52
CA THR A 118 -13.59 -3.34 -6.43
C THR A 118 -15.08 -3.54 -6.15
N LEU A 119 -15.55 -4.80 -6.08
CA LEU A 119 -16.98 -5.05 -5.93
C LEU A 119 -17.48 -4.90 -4.49
N ASN A 120 -16.58 -4.85 -3.51
CA ASN A 120 -16.91 -4.58 -2.12
C ASN A 120 -16.88 -3.10 -1.74
N ALA A 121 -16.32 -2.21 -2.55
CA ALA A 121 -16.21 -0.80 -2.20
C ALA A 121 -17.54 -0.17 -1.72
N PRO A 122 -18.71 -0.37 -2.39
CA PRO A 122 -19.98 0.15 -1.90
C PRO A 122 -20.42 -0.43 -0.56
N LYS A 123 -20.16 -1.74 -0.33
CA LYS A 123 -20.54 -2.44 0.90
C LYS A 123 -19.66 -2.03 2.09
N VAL A 124 -18.39 -1.76 1.83
CA VAL A 124 -17.44 -1.23 2.82
C VAL A 124 -17.80 0.21 3.17
N ALA A 125 -18.26 1.00 2.20
CA ALA A 125 -18.74 2.36 2.46
C ALA A 125 -20.00 2.37 3.32
N ASP A 126 -20.92 1.46 3.09
CA ASP A 126 -22.13 1.27 3.91
C ASP A 126 -21.74 0.94 5.37
N GLY A 127 -20.85 -0.05 5.57
CA GLY A 127 -20.33 -0.38 6.90
C GLY A 127 -19.53 0.75 7.57
N LEU A 128 -18.87 1.61 6.78
CA LEU A 128 -18.21 2.81 7.30
C LEU A 128 -19.22 3.86 7.77
N ILE A 129 -20.33 4.02 7.05
CA ILE A 129 -21.44 4.90 7.48
C ILE A 129 -22.03 4.40 8.81
N ASP A 130 -22.30 3.10 8.93
CA ASP A 130 -22.79 2.50 10.18
C ASP A 130 -21.83 2.82 11.35
N TYR A 131 -20.53 2.65 11.14
CA TYR A 131 -19.52 2.99 12.16
C TYR A 131 -19.56 4.48 12.53
N MET A 132 -19.62 5.38 11.55
CA MET A 132 -19.62 6.82 11.80
C MET A 132 -20.87 7.29 12.53
N LEU A 133 -22.05 6.77 12.18
CA LEU A 133 -23.31 7.10 12.83
C LEU A 133 -23.39 6.59 14.28
N ALA A 134 -22.68 5.52 14.60
CA ALA A 134 -22.62 4.96 15.95
C ALA A 134 -21.65 5.70 16.89
N LEU A 135 -20.83 6.62 16.38
CA LEU A 135 -19.88 7.36 17.21
C LEU A 135 -20.60 8.37 18.14
N PRO A 136 -20.18 8.45 19.41
CA PRO A 136 -20.68 9.51 20.30
C PRO A 136 -20.46 10.91 19.71
N GLY A 137 -21.47 11.75 19.78
CA GLY A 137 -21.47 13.09 19.20
C GLY A 137 -21.97 13.16 17.75
N ASN A 138 -22.31 12.02 17.14
CA ASN A 138 -22.85 11.96 15.77
C ASN A 138 -24.37 11.68 15.74
N GLU A 139 -25.08 11.74 16.86
CA GLU A 139 -26.50 11.39 16.98
C GLU A 139 -27.42 12.21 16.07
N GLN A 140 -26.98 13.41 15.66
CA GLN A 140 -27.72 14.31 14.78
C GLN A 140 -27.15 14.36 13.34
N VAL A 141 -26.12 13.57 13.04
CA VAL A 141 -25.52 13.51 11.70
C VAL A 141 -26.49 12.83 10.74
N ARG A 142 -26.71 13.45 9.57
CA ARG A 142 -27.65 13.01 8.53
C ARG A 142 -27.01 12.80 7.17
N SER A 143 -25.71 13.05 7.05
CA SER A 143 -24.93 12.87 5.82
C SER A 143 -23.50 12.53 6.18
N VAL A 144 -22.94 11.50 5.57
CA VAL A 144 -21.56 11.06 5.73
C VAL A 144 -20.96 10.74 4.37
N ASN A 145 -19.83 11.33 4.05
CA ASN A 145 -19.09 11.04 2.82
C ASN A 145 -17.98 10.03 3.13
N SER A 146 -18.28 8.76 2.91
CA SER A 146 -17.32 7.66 3.13
C SER A 146 -16.15 7.73 2.16
N VAL A 147 -14.92 7.61 2.67
CA VAL A 147 -13.71 7.53 1.84
C VAL A 147 -13.30 6.08 1.71
N VAL A 148 -13.55 5.48 0.55
CA VAL A 148 -13.23 4.07 0.27
C VAL A 148 -12.54 3.94 -1.08
N GLY A 149 -11.29 3.45 -1.06
CA GLY A 149 -10.51 3.10 -2.24
C GLY A 149 -10.52 1.59 -2.50
N GLU A 150 -10.17 1.20 -3.74
CA GLU A 150 -10.22 -0.19 -4.13
C GLU A 150 -9.16 -0.59 -5.15
N THR A 151 -8.85 -1.88 -5.19
CA THR A 151 -8.15 -2.52 -6.30
C THR A 151 -8.81 -3.87 -6.62
N ASN A 152 -8.69 -4.34 -7.87
CA ASN A 152 -9.35 -5.56 -8.31
C ASN A 152 -8.55 -6.82 -7.94
N ASP A 153 -9.02 -7.58 -6.96
CA ASP A 153 -8.41 -8.83 -6.50
C ASP A 153 -8.96 -10.10 -7.20
N GLY A 154 -9.80 -9.94 -8.23
CA GLY A 154 -10.51 -11.04 -8.91
C GLY A 154 -9.58 -12.07 -9.59
N GLY A 155 -8.29 -11.83 -9.68
CA GLY A 155 -7.31 -12.81 -10.14
C GLY A 155 -7.09 -13.96 -9.15
N LEU A 156 -7.24 -13.72 -7.85
CA LEU A 156 -7.07 -14.69 -6.78
C LEU A 156 -8.32 -14.90 -5.92
N ASN A 157 -9.25 -13.96 -5.96
CA ASN A 157 -10.44 -13.92 -5.12
C ASN A 157 -11.71 -14.15 -5.93
N ASP A 158 -12.69 -14.88 -5.38
CA ASP A 158 -14.07 -14.83 -5.87
C ASP A 158 -14.67 -13.44 -5.58
N ILE A 159 -14.29 -12.47 -6.39
CA ILE A 159 -14.72 -11.08 -6.22
C ILE A 159 -16.22 -10.89 -6.35
N ARG A 160 -16.91 -11.75 -7.16
CA ARG A 160 -18.36 -11.69 -7.37
C ARG A 160 -19.17 -12.09 -6.14
N GLY A 161 -18.59 -12.92 -5.27
CA GLY A 161 -19.20 -13.31 -4.00
C GLY A 161 -19.29 -12.16 -2.99
N ARG A 162 -18.53 -11.07 -3.18
CA ARG A 162 -18.57 -9.87 -2.33
C ARG A 162 -18.49 -10.22 -0.84
N HIS A 163 -17.44 -10.94 -0.47
CA HIS A 163 -17.31 -11.62 0.81
C HIS A 163 -17.01 -10.71 2.00
N VAL A 164 -16.59 -9.46 1.78
CA VAL A 164 -16.40 -8.47 2.87
C VAL A 164 -17.77 -8.01 3.38
N SER A 165 -17.94 -8.00 4.70
CA SER A 165 -19.15 -7.58 5.42
C SER A 165 -18.91 -6.32 6.26
N SER A 166 -19.99 -5.67 6.75
CA SER A 166 -19.90 -4.54 7.72
C SER A 166 -19.17 -4.96 9.00
N LYS A 167 -19.28 -6.22 9.42
CA LYS A 167 -18.51 -6.75 10.55
C LYS A 167 -17.01 -6.71 10.29
N ASP A 168 -16.55 -7.06 9.09
CA ASP A 168 -15.13 -7.03 8.73
C ASP A 168 -14.60 -5.59 8.68
N VAL A 169 -15.44 -4.64 8.26
CA VAL A 169 -15.14 -3.21 8.32
C VAL A 169 -14.91 -2.76 9.76
N LEU A 170 -15.85 -3.09 10.66
CA LEU A 170 -15.75 -2.75 12.07
C LEU A 170 -14.51 -3.38 12.72
N GLU A 171 -14.24 -4.67 12.46
CA GLU A 171 -13.06 -5.37 12.96
C GLU A 171 -11.76 -4.73 12.46
N ALA A 172 -11.69 -4.29 11.19
CA ALA A 172 -10.52 -3.58 10.66
C ALA A 172 -10.29 -2.24 11.37
N ILE A 173 -11.35 -1.46 11.59
CA ILE A 173 -11.26 -0.18 12.31
C ILE A 173 -10.84 -0.40 13.77
N GLN A 174 -11.43 -1.36 14.46
CA GLN A 174 -11.11 -1.68 15.86
C GLN A 174 -9.69 -2.22 16.06
N ALA A 175 -9.15 -2.90 15.04
CA ALA A 175 -7.77 -3.38 15.05
C ALA A 175 -6.73 -2.29 14.80
N ALA A 176 -7.15 -1.05 14.51
CA ALA A 176 -6.24 0.04 14.17
C ALA A 176 -5.36 0.44 15.36
N LYS A 177 -4.06 0.45 15.13
CA LYS A 177 -3.05 0.78 16.12
C LYS A 177 -1.87 1.53 15.52
N SER A 178 -1.13 2.26 16.33
CA SER A 178 0.17 2.83 16.00
C SER A 178 1.26 1.73 16.00
N GLY A 179 2.48 2.10 15.59
CA GLY A 179 3.61 1.16 15.54
C GLY A 179 3.74 0.44 14.20
N PRO A 180 4.42 -0.71 14.15
CA PRO A 180 4.64 -1.45 12.91
C PRO A 180 3.34 -1.87 12.23
N VAL A 181 3.26 -1.69 10.91
CA VAL A 181 2.13 -2.10 10.07
C VAL A 181 2.47 -3.44 9.40
N GLN A 182 1.50 -4.36 9.35
CA GLN A 182 1.66 -5.59 8.59
C GLN A 182 1.60 -5.31 7.09
N GLU A 183 2.46 -5.99 6.31
CA GLU A 183 2.64 -5.77 4.87
C GLU A 183 2.50 -7.08 4.08
N GLY A 184 2.41 -6.99 2.76
CA GLY A 184 2.22 -8.14 1.87
C GLY A 184 0.76 -8.59 1.78
N ASN A 185 0.53 -9.90 1.89
CA ASN A 185 -0.78 -10.55 1.68
C ASN A 185 -1.77 -10.31 2.83
N VAL A 186 -2.02 -9.09 3.21
CA VAL A 186 -2.86 -8.74 4.38
C VAL A 186 -3.92 -7.71 4.03
N GLY A 187 -5.03 -7.71 4.77
CA GLY A 187 -6.09 -6.74 4.59
C GLY A 187 -6.57 -6.66 3.13
N ALA A 188 -6.71 -5.45 2.62
CA ALA A 188 -7.09 -5.17 1.23
C ALA A 188 -6.07 -5.67 0.19
N GLY A 189 -4.82 -5.94 0.60
CA GLY A 189 -3.76 -6.45 -0.27
C GLY A 189 -3.70 -7.97 -0.40
N THR A 190 -4.63 -8.71 0.21
CA THR A 190 -4.59 -10.18 0.28
C THR A 190 -4.59 -10.84 -1.10
N GLY A 191 -5.47 -10.42 -2.02
CA GLY A 191 -5.62 -11.04 -3.35
C GLY A 191 -5.00 -10.26 -4.50
N THR A 192 -4.16 -9.26 -4.26
CA THR A 192 -3.63 -8.35 -5.28
C THR A 192 -2.31 -8.81 -5.88
N GLU A 193 -1.99 -8.28 -7.07
CA GLU A 193 -0.79 -8.60 -7.84
C GLU A 193 -0.05 -7.32 -8.20
N CYS A 194 1.30 -7.35 -8.24
CA CYS A 194 2.09 -6.18 -8.56
C CYS A 194 3.27 -6.54 -9.47
N LEU A 195 3.36 -5.88 -10.64
CA LEU A 195 4.48 -6.01 -11.57
C LEU A 195 4.80 -7.48 -11.95
N GLY A 196 3.74 -8.31 -12.07
CA GLY A 196 3.85 -9.72 -12.45
C GLY A 196 4.11 -10.67 -11.27
N TYR A 197 4.14 -10.19 -10.04
CA TYR A 197 4.32 -10.95 -8.81
C TYR A 197 3.20 -10.70 -7.82
N LYS A 198 3.21 -11.41 -6.70
CA LYS A 198 2.29 -11.12 -5.60
C LYS A 198 2.60 -9.74 -5.03
N GLY A 199 1.58 -8.87 -5.01
CA GLY A 199 1.58 -7.57 -4.38
C GLY A 199 0.93 -7.59 -3.00
N GLY A 200 0.44 -6.45 -2.54
CA GLY A 200 -0.22 -6.36 -1.24
C GLY A 200 -0.25 -4.96 -0.65
N ILE A 201 -0.29 -4.90 0.67
CA ILE A 201 -0.09 -3.69 1.44
C ILE A 201 1.41 -3.46 1.63
N GLY A 202 1.85 -2.22 1.44
CA GLY A 202 3.19 -1.79 1.77
C GLY A 202 3.18 -0.42 2.41
N THR A 203 4.21 -0.11 3.20
CA THR A 203 4.31 1.17 3.89
C THR A 203 5.74 1.62 4.05
N SER A 204 5.94 2.93 4.17
CA SER A 204 7.21 3.52 4.58
C SER A 204 7.03 4.94 5.09
N SER A 205 8.09 5.54 5.61
CA SER A 205 8.10 6.94 6.04
C SER A 205 9.42 7.62 5.76
N ARG A 206 9.38 8.95 5.76
CA ARG A 206 10.57 9.81 5.74
C ARG A 206 10.43 10.91 6.77
N LYS A 207 11.52 11.19 7.47
CA LYS A 207 11.60 12.28 8.44
C LYS A 207 12.54 13.35 7.93
N LEU A 208 12.05 14.58 7.80
CA LEU A 208 12.88 15.70 7.38
C LEU A 208 13.85 16.12 8.52
N PRO A 209 15.03 16.62 8.18
CA PRO A 209 15.92 17.28 9.16
C PRO A 209 15.21 18.44 9.86
N THR A 210 15.55 18.70 11.12
CA THR A 210 14.98 19.82 11.88
C THR A 210 15.18 21.17 11.18
N SER A 211 16.30 21.36 10.48
CA SER A 211 16.58 22.55 9.67
C SER A 211 15.63 22.74 8.48
N ARG A 212 14.82 21.71 8.16
CA ARG A 212 13.79 21.71 7.12
C ARG A 212 12.38 21.50 7.69
N GLY A 213 12.18 21.84 8.98
CA GLY A 213 10.90 21.74 9.66
C GLY A 213 10.72 20.46 10.50
N GLY A 214 11.54 19.43 10.33
CA GLY A 214 11.48 18.18 11.12
C GLY A 214 10.22 17.34 10.87
N TYR A 215 9.45 17.66 9.82
CA TYR A 215 8.18 16.99 9.49
C TYR A 215 8.39 15.54 9.09
N THR A 216 7.36 14.74 9.33
CA THR A 216 7.28 13.34 8.91
C THR A 216 6.30 13.22 7.75
N VAL A 217 6.68 12.44 6.74
CA VAL A 217 5.79 11.96 5.68
C VAL A 217 5.71 10.44 5.77
N GLY A 218 4.52 9.90 5.88
CA GLY A 218 4.27 8.47 5.88
C GLY A 218 3.39 8.07 4.70
N VAL A 219 3.66 6.91 4.11
CA VAL A 219 2.92 6.39 2.96
C VAL A 219 2.47 4.96 3.23
N LEU A 220 1.24 4.64 2.85
CA LEU A 220 0.72 3.28 2.75
C LEU A 220 0.17 3.08 1.34
N VAL A 221 0.47 1.92 0.74
CA VAL A 221 -0.02 1.56 -0.59
C VAL A 221 -0.79 0.25 -0.56
N GLN A 222 -1.80 0.15 -1.43
CA GLN A 222 -2.42 -1.10 -1.86
C GLN A 222 -2.05 -1.29 -3.32
N THR A 223 -1.12 -2.22 -3.62
CA THR A 223 -0.58 -2.41 -4.95
C THR A 223 -1.31 -3.50 -5.73
N ASN A 224 -1.73 -3.19 -6.96
CA ASN A 224 -2.34 -4.14 -7.88
C ASN A 224 -2.18 -3.65 -9.32
N PHE A 225 -0.95 -3.57 -9.82
CA PHE A 225 -0.69 -3.00 -11.15
C PHE A 225 0.43 -3.73 -11.89
N GLY A 226 0.42 -3.62 -13.21
CA GLY A 226 1.42 -4.19 -14.10
C GLY A 226 2.50 -3.21 -14.52
N GLY A 227 3.49 -3.73 -15.25
CA GLY A 227 4.60 -2.93 -15.77
C GLY A 227 5.87 -3.76 -15.96
N VAL A 228 7.02 -3.11 -15.82
CA VAL A 228 8.36 -3.71 -15.94
C VAL A 228 9.17 -3.35 -14.70
N LEU A 229 9.21 -4.24 -13.71
CA LEU A 229 9.82 -3.97 -12.41
C LEU A 229 11.23 -3.40 -12.52
N GLN A 230 11.43 -2.26 -11.88
CA GLN A 230 12.74 -1.63 -11.67
C GLN A 230 12.96 -1.41 -10.16
N ILE A 231 14.20 -1.57 -9.72
CA ILE A 231 14.63 -1.28 -8.35
C ILE A 231 15.97 -0.56 -8.41
N ASN A 232 16.05 0.67 -7.92
CA ASN A 232 17.27 1.50 -8.00
C ASN A 232 17.86 1.55 -9.42
N GLY A 233 17.01 1.62 -10.45
CA GLY A 233 17.43 1.65 -11.85
C GLY A 233 17.83 0.29 -12.43
N ALA A 234 17.93 -0.78 -11.64
CA ALA A 234 18.19 -2.12 -12.14
C ALA A 234 16.91 -2.69 -12.82
N PRO A 235 17.00 -3.26 -14.04
CA PRO A 235 15.84 -3.74 -14.80
C PRO A 235 15.42 -5.15 -14.34
N VAL A 236 14.97 -5.27 -13.09
CA VAL A 236 14.70 -6.55 -12.41
C VAL A 236 13.66 -7.39 -13.15
N GLY A 237 12.55 -6.80 -13.57
CA GLY A 237 11.49 -7.52 -14.28
C GLY A 237 12.00 -8.14 -15.58
N ARG A 238 12.83 -7.40 -16.32
CA ARG A 238 13.46 -7.88 -17.57
C ARG A 238 14.44 -9.03 -17.31
N GLU A 239 15.30 -8.89 -16.31
CA GLU A 239 16.29 -9.91 -15.96
C GLU A 239 15.64 -11.21 -15.42
N LEU A 240 14.53 -11.09 -14.68
CA LEU A 240 13.75 -12.24 -14.21
C LEU A 240 12.86 -12.85 -15.30
N GLY A 241 12.75 -12.19 -16.47
CA GLY A 241 11.89 -12.64 -17.54
C GLY A 241 10.40 -12.64 -17.16
N ASN A 242 9.93 -11.67 -16.38
CA ASN A 242 8.53 -11.50 -16.02
C ASN A 242 8.14 -10.02 -16.08
N TYR A 243 7.59 -9.61 -17.21
CA TYR A 243 7.22 -8.24 -17.51
C TYR A 243 6.11 -8.16 -18.56
N TYR A 244 5.47 -7.02 -18.64
CA TYR A 244 4.43 -6.76 -19.61
C TYR A 244 4.94 -6.92 -21.06
N MET A 245 4.12 -7.53 -21.91
CA MET A 245 4.43 -7.84 -23.34
C MET A 245 5.55 -8.88 -23.56
N GLN A 246 5.93 -9.66 -22.55
CA GLN A 246 6.83 -10.80 -22.77
C GLN A 246 6.09 -11.93 -23.50
N GLU A 247 6.46 -12.22 -24.75
CA GLU A 247 5.96 -13.34 -25.56
C GLU A 247 6.60 -14.69 -25.11
N PRO A 248 5.90 -15.82 -25.16
CA PRO A 248 4.48 -16.06 -25.48
C PRO A 248 3.65 -16.42 -24.25
N LYS A 249 3.77 -15.72 -23.14
CA LYS A 249 2.85 -15.91 -22.01
C LYS A 249 1.54 -15.24 -22.36
N GLU A 250 0.42 -15.89 -21.97
CA GLU A 250 -0.92 -15.30 -22.03
C GLU A 250 -0.81 -13.83 -21.59
N ALA A 251 -1.36 -12.95 -22.43
CA ALA A 251 -1.27 -11.51 -22.19
C ALA A 251 -1.58 -11.25 -20.71
N HIS A 252 -0.57 -10.86 -19.94
CA HIS A 252 -0.81 -10.36 -18.59
C HIS A 252 -1.84 -9.25 -18.77
N LYS A 253 -3.07 -9.49 -18.34
CA LYS A 253 -4.08 -8.46 -18.32
C LYS A 253 -3.53 -7.36 -17.42
N VAL A 254 -3.14 -6.25 -18.05
CA VAL A 254 -2.55 -5.09 -17.38
C VAL A 254 -3.64 -4.20 -16.80
N ASP A 255 -4.78 -4.79 -16.46
CA ASP A 255 -5.79 -4.12 -15.67
C ASP A 255 -5.25 -4.06 -14.25
N GLY A 256 -4.95 -2.87 -13.80
CA GLY A 256 -4.34 -2.65 -12.51
C GLY A 256 -5.08 -1.60 -11.70
N SER A 257 -4.57 -1.30 -10.55
CA SER A 257 -4.99 -0.17 -9.69
C SER A 257 -3.95 0.02 -8.60
N CYS A 258 -3.81 1.23 -8.10
CA CYS A 258 -3.00 1.49 -6.91
C CYS A 258 -3.67 2.56 -6.04
N MET A 259 -3.85 2.24 -4.76
CA MET A 259 -4.20 3.25 -3.78
C MET A 259 -2.93 3.67 -3.05
N ILE A 260 -2.67 4.97 -3.01
CA ILE A 260 -1.52 5.59 -2.32
C ILE A 260 -2.08 6.54 -1.27
N ILE A 261 -1.89 6.21 0.01
CA ILE A 261 -2.35 7.02 1.13
C ILE A 261 -1.13 7.69 1.77
N ILE A 262 -1.18 9.01 1.84
CA ILE A 262 -0.07 9.85 2.29
C ILE A 262 -0.54 10.64 3.52
N ALA A 263 0.20 10.50 4.62
CA ALA A 263 0.01 11.28 5.83
C ALA A 263 1.21 12.21 6.08
N THR A 264 0.97 13.35 6.67
CA THR A 264 2.04 14.23 7.18
C THR A 264 1.56 15.01 8.39
N ASP A 265 2.49 15.37 9.28
CA ASP A 265 2.27 16.30 10.39
C ASP A 265 2.57 17.76 10.01
N ALA A 266 3.04 18.01 8.79
CA ALA A 266 3.27 19.36 8.28
C ALA A 266 1.94 20.15 8.17
N PRO A 267 1.93 21.44 8.51
CA PRO A 267 0.76 22.29 8.33
C PRO A 267 0.57 22.59 6.84
N LEU A 268 -0.35 21.87 6.20
CA LEU A 268 -0.61 21.98 4.77
C LEU A 268 -2.08 22.25 4.50
N SER A 269 -2.35 23.19 3.61
CA SER A 269 -3.66 23.39 2.99
C SER A 269 -3.99 22.24 2.02
N ALA A 270 -5.27 22.10 1.65
CA ALA A 270 -5.71 21.13 0.64
C ALA A 270 -4.92 21.31 -0.68
N ARG A 271 -4.68 22.55 -1.12
CA ARG A 271 -3.87 22.83 -2.31
C ARG A 271 -2.44 22.27 -2.21
N ASN A 272 -1.78 22.41 -1.06
CA ASN A 272 -0.43 21.89 -0.87
C ASN A 272 -0.44 20.36 -0.69
N LEU A 273 -1.49 19.79 -0.11
CA LEU A 273 -1.70 18.35 -0.04
C LEU A 273 -1.93 17.72 -1.42
N GLU A 274 -2.66 18.36 -2.33
CA GLU A 274 -2.80 17.90 -3.71
C GLU A 274 -1.44 17.88 -4.43
N ARG A 275 -0.62 18.91 -4.26
CA ARG A 275 0.73 18.97 -4.79
C ARG A 275 1.63 17.85 -4.23
N LEU A 276 1.44 17.50 -2.97
CA LEU A 276 2.13 16.38 -2.33
C LEU A 276 1.65 15.04 -2.92
N ALA A 277 0.33 14.81 -3.00
CA ALA A 277 -0.28 13.64 -3.60
C ALA A 277 0.24 13.40 -5.04
N LYS A 278 0.32 14.44 -5.84
CA LYS A 278 0.82 14.39 -7.23
C LYS A 278 2.26 13.88 -7.33
N ARG A 279 3.13 14.09 -6.33
CA ARG A 279 4.53 13.67 -6.37
C ARG A 279 4.71 12.18 -6.08
N SER A 280 3.79 11.53 -5.40
CA SER A 280 3.83 10.08 -5.21
C SER A 280 3.77 9.31 -6.54
N TYR A 281 3.11 9.90 -7.54
CA TYR A 281 2.96 9.30 -8.85
C TYR A 281 4.27 9.22 -9.67
N ILE A 282 5.25 10.04 -9.33
CA ILE A 282 6.60 9.95 -9.91
C ILE A 282 7.26 8.63 -9.48
N ALA A 283 7.13 8.26 -8.20
CA ALA A 283 7.65 7.00 -7.69
C ALA A 283 6.99 5.78 -8.36
N PHE A 284 5.71 5.90 -8.72
CA PHE A 284 4.97 4.89 -9.45
C PHE A 284 5.63 4.56 -10.80
N GLY A 285 6.09 5.58 -11.52
CA GLY A 285 6.88 5.41 -12.73
C GLY A 285 8.27 4.81 -12.47
N ASN A 286 8.92 5.16 -11.34
CA ASN A 286 10.27 4.66 -11.01
C ASN A 286 10.30 3.13 -10.82
N VAL A 287 9.27 2.56 -10.21
CA VAL A 287 9.19 1.10 -10.03
C VAL A 287 8.82 0.36 -11.32
N GLY A 288 8.52 1.09 -12.41
CA GLY A 288 8.28 0.53 -13.73
C GLY A 288 6.80 0.40 -14.13
N SER A 289 5.89 1.11 -13.46
CA SER A 289 4.51 1.27 -13.94
C SER A 289 4.45 2.29 -15.07
N PHE A 290 3.55 2.06 -16.01
CA PHE A 290 3.24 3.00 -17.11
C PHE A 290 1.77 3.43 -17.11
N SER A 291 1.02 3.12 -16.02
CA SER A 291 -0.39 3.50 -15.86
C SER A 291 -1.26 3.01 -17.02
N SER A 292 -1.43 1.70 -17.09
CA SER A 292 -2.20 1.05 -18.17
C SER A 292 -3.64 1.57 -18.23
N ASN A 293 -4.27 1.46 -19.41
CA ASN A 293 -5.61 1.99 -19.66
C ASN A 293 -6.67 1.53 -18.66
N GLY A 294 -6.60 0.30 -18.16
CA GLY A 294 -7.54 -0.27 -17.18
C GLY A 294 -7.17 -0.04 -15.71
N SER A 295 -6.17 0.81 -15.41
CA SER A 295 -5.71 1.06 -14.04
C SER A 295 -6.52 2.16 -13.36
N GLY A 296 -6.82 1.99 -12.07
CA GLY A 296 -7.40 3.01 -11.19
C GLY A 296 -6.37 3.43 -10.14
N ASP A 297 -5.63 4.50 -10.41
CA ASP A 297 -4.50 4.94 -9.60
C ASP A 297 -4.81 6.27 -8.93
N TYR A 298 -4.96 6.23 -7.60
CA TYR A 298 -5.36 7.38 -6.81
C TYR A 298 -4.40 7.61 -5.64
N SER A 299 -4.04 8.86 -5.43
CA SER A 299 -3.26 9.30 -4.26
C SER A 299 -4.11 10.21 -3.38
N ILE A 300 -4.27 9.84 -2.10
CA ILE A 300 -4.97 10.62 -1.09
C ILE A 300 -3.92 11.14 -0.11
N ALA A 301 -3.80 12.45 0.06
CA ALA A 301 -2.93 13.06 1.04
C ALA A 301 -3.74 13.79 2.11
N PHE A 302 -3.32 13.66 3.38
CA PHE A 302 -3.93 14.39 4.49
C PHE A 302 -2.88 14.87 5.50
N SER A 303 -3.24 15.94 6.23
CA SER A 303 -2.39 16.46 7.32
C SER A 303 -3.02 16.17 8.68
N THR A 304 -2.20 15.64 9.62
CA THR A 304 -2.61 15.43 11.02
C THR A 304 -2.38 16.66 11.90
N ASN A 305 -1.87 17.76 11.34
CA ASN A 305 -1.61 18.98 12.09
C ASN A 305 -2.86 19.44 12.83
N THR A 306 -2.78 19.54 14.16
CA THR A 306 -3.95 19.81 15.00
C THR A 306 -4.50 21.22 14.84
N LYS A 307 -3.69 22.21 14.43
CA LYS A 307 -4.13 23.58 14.20
C LYS A 307 -4.96 23.72 12.93
N ASN A 308 -4.83 22.76 12.00
CA ASN A 308 -5.55 22.76 10.74
C ASN A 308 -6.81 21.90 10.76
N ARG A 309 -7.16 21.31 11.91
CA ARG A 309 -8.40 20.56 12.04
C ARG A 309 -9.62 21.46 11.83
N ILE A 310 -10.62 20.93 11.15
CA ILE A 310 -11.83 21.66 10.77
C ILE A 310 -12.99 21.12 11.63
N PRO A 311 -13.52 21.92 12.58
CA PRO A 311 -14.63 21.49 13.41
C PRO A 311 -15.91 21.36 12.56
N HIS A 312 -16.73 20.33 12.88
CA HIS A 312 -18.04 20.14 12.21
C HIS A 312 -18.98 21.32 12.43
N GLN A 313 -18.99 21.86 13.65
CA GLN A 313 -19.76 23.04 14.02
C GLN A 313 -18.83 24.07 14.65
N SER A 314 -19.03 25.34 14.29
CA SER A 314 -18.29 26.45 14.87
C SER A 314 -19.12 27.70 14.87
N ASP A 315 -19.08 28.43 15.99
CA ASP A 315 -19.66 29.77 16.07
C ASP A 315 -18.76 30.84 15.43
N LYS A 316 -17.54 30.44 15.00
CA LYS A 316 -16.59 31.36 14.35
C LYS A 316 -16.74 31.26 12.84
N PRO A 317 -17.05 32.37 12.15
CA PRO A 317 -17.14 32.35 10.68
C PRO A 317 -15.77 32.31 9.98
N VAL A 318 -14.67 32.52 10.73
CA VAL A 318 -13.32 32.55 10.19
C VAL A 318 -12.46 31.62 11.01
N PHE A 319 -11.67 30.77 10.33
CA PHE A 319 -10.69 29.87 10.93
C PHE A 319 -9.27 30.33 10.58
N ASP A 320 -8.40 30.34 11.59
CA ASP A 320 -6.97 30.48 11.36
C ASP A 320 -6.40 29.12 10.93
N GLN A 321 -5.74 29.09 9.78
CA GLN A 321 -5.05 27.91 9.28
C GLN A 321 -3.56 28.23 9.03
N GLU A 322 -2.71 27.28 9.37
CA GLU A 322 -1.29 27.36 9.02
C GLU A 322 -1.07 26.67 7.66
N ASP A 323 -0.34 27.28 6.76
CA ASP A 323 0.07 26.67 5.50
C ASP A 323 1.55 26.92 5.23
N LEU A 324 2.28 25.84 4.99
CA LEU A 324 3.70 25.91 4.67
C LEU A 324 3.92 26.67 3.36
N GLY A 325 4.80 27.66 3.38
CA GLY A 325 5.11 28.46 2.19
C GLY A 325 5.65 27.61 1.04
N ASN A 326 5.36 28.01 -0.19
CA ASN A 326 5.72 27.25 -1.39
C ASN A 326 7.21 26.87 -1.48
N ASP A 327 8.09 27.78 -1.04
CA ASP A 327 9.55 27.57 -1.11
C ASP A 327 10.05 26.49 -0.16
N PHE A 328 9.23 26.08 0.80
CA PHE A 328 9.54 25.05 1.78
C PHE A 328 8.94 23.68 1.45
N MET A 329 8.21 23.56 0.34
CA MET A 329 7.51 22.32 -0.05
C MET A 329 8.43 21.26 -0.66
N SER A 330 9.56 21.63 -1.29
CA SER A 330 10.43 20.69 -2.02
C SER A 330 10.95 19.53 -1.17
N PRO A 331 11.35 19.71 0.10
CA PRO A 331 11.74 18.59 0.95
C PRO A 331 10.61 17.58 1.19
N LEU A 332 9.37 18.04 1.34
CA LEU A 332 8.19 17.17 1.48
C LEU A 332 7.90 16.41 0.18
N PHE A 333 8.08 17.03 -0.98
CA PHE A 333 7.95 16.37 -2.28
C PHE A 333 8.96 15.24 -2.45
N MET A 334 10.21 15.47 -2.04
CA MET A 334 11.23 14.43 -2.02
C MET A 334 10.87 13.30 -1.05
N ALA A 335 10.40 13.63 0.14
CA ALA A 335 10.01 12.67 1.16
C ALA A 335 8.87 11.74 0.68
N VAL A 336 7.82 12.29 0.05
CA VAL A 336 6.72 11.48 -0.48
C VAL A 336 7.16 10.60 -1.65
N TRP A 337 8.03 11.12 -2.52
CA TRP A 337 8.58 10.35 -3.64
C TRP A 337 9.34 9.12 -3.16
N GLU A 338 10.34 9.31 -2.28
CA GLU A 338 11.12 8.21 -1.72
C GLU A 338 10.26 7.22 -0.90
N ALA A 339 9.34 7.74 -0.07
CA ALA A 339 8.49 6.88 0.75
C ALA A 339 7.51 6.05 -0.10
N THR A 340 6.98 6.60 -1.19
CA THR A 340 6.07 5.86 -2.06
C THR A 340 6.79 4.73 -2.79
N GLU A 341 7.97 4.97 -3.34
CA GLU A 341 8.78 3.96 -4.00
C GLU A 341 9.11 2.80 -3.04
N GLU A 342 9.58 3.11 -1.83
CA GLU A 342 9.88 2.11 -0.81
C GLU A 342 8.63 1.34 -0.36
N ALA A 343 7.49 1.98 -0.18
CA ALA A 343 6.24 1.32 0.20
C ALA A 343 5.77 0.32 -0.87
N ILE A 344 5.85 0.67 -2.15
CA ILE A 344 5.51 -0.24 -3.24
C ILE A 344 6.43 -1.48 -3.22
N LEU A 345 7.72 -1.29 -3.10
CA LEU A 345 8.68 -2.38 -3.05
C LEU A 345 8.50 -3.26 -1.80
N ASN A 346 8.24 -2.65 -0.64
CA ASN A 346 7.93 -3.40 0.58
C ASN A 346 6.70 -4.29 0.41
N SER A 347 5.65 -3.84 -0.29
CA SER A 347 4.46 -4.68 -0.55
C SER A 347 4.79 -5.98 -1.27
N MET A 348 5.79 -5.96 -2.17
CA MET A 348 6.22 -7.12 -2.95
C MET A 348 7.23 -8.00 -2.18
N PHE A 349 8.17 -7.39 -1.46
CA PHE A 349 9.20 -8.10 -0.71
C PHE A 349 8.62 -8.84 0.51
N MET A 350 7.57 -8.30 1.12
CA MET A 350 6.86 -8.90 2.24
C MET A 350 5.82 -9.94 1.80
N ALA A 351 5.40 -9.92 0.53
CA ALA A 351 4.41 -10.86 0.01
C ALA A 351 4.96 -12.28 -0.08
N THR A 352 4.07 -13.25 0.10
CA THR A 352 4.32 -14.68 -0.09
C THR A 352 3.50 -15.22 -1.25
N ASP A 353 3.84 -16.39 -1.78
CA ASP A 353 3.01 -17.08 -2.77
C ASP A 353 1.55 -17.16 -2.31
N MET A 354 0.61 -16.97 -3.23
CA MET A 354 -0.80 -17.07 -2.90
C MET A 354 -1.53 -17.88 -3.97
N THR A 355 -2.20 -18.93 -3.52
CA THR A 355 -3.14 -19.70 -4.36
C THR A 355 -4.57 -19.29 -4.02
N GLY A 356 -5.37 -19.02 -5.02
CA GLY A 356 -6.76 -18.57 -4.89
C GLY A 356 -7.69 -19.28 -5.87
N ILE A 357 -8.71 -18.53 -6.30
CA ILE A 357 -9.79 -19.04 -7.15
C ILE A 357 -9.28 -19.87 -8.35
N ASN A 358 -9.96 -20.98 -8.65
CA ASN A 358 -9.62 -21.93 -9.72
C ASN A 358 -8.21 -22.52 -9.62
N GLY A 359 -7.61 -22.56 -8.43
CA GLY A 359 -6.24 -23.07 -8.20
C GLY A 359 -5.15 -22.17 -8.78
N ARG A 360 -5.47 -20.95 -9.23
CA ARG A 360 -4.49 -19.99 -9.73
C ARG A 360 -3.51 -19.60 -8.62
N THR A 361 -2.23 -19.71 -8.90
CA THR A 361 -1.17 -19.32 -7.98
C THR A 361 -0.39 -18.13 -8.53
N VAL A 362 -0.30 -17.06 -7.75
CA VAL A 362 0.58 -15.93 -8.00
C VAL A 362 1.81 -16.07 -7.13
N LYS A 363 2.96 -16.09 -7.77
CA LYS A 363 4.25 -16.24 -7.10
C LYS A 363 4.71 -14.91 -6.51
N ALA A 364 5.33 -14.98 -5.34
CA ALA A 364 6.04 -13.84 -4.76
C ALA A 364 7.32 -13.52 -5.54
N LEU A 365 7.81 -12.30 -5.41
CA LEU A 365 9.09 -11.90 -5.99
C LEU A 365 10.21 -12.82 -5.47
N PRO A 366 11.05 -13.42 -6.34
CA PRO A 366 12.16 -14.29 -5.91
C PRO A 366 13.31 -13.43 -5.36
N ILE A 367 13.38 -13.30 -4.04
CA ILE A 367 14.29 -12.37 -3.35
C ILE A 367 15.76 -12.64 -3.69
N GLN A 368 16.21 -13.89 -3.59
CA GLN A 368 17.63 -14.23 -3.84
C GLN A 368 18.06 -13.93 -5.28
N GLN A 369 17.19 -14.17 -6.24
CA GLN A 369 17.49 -13.84 -7.65
C GLN A 369 17.48 -12.32 -7.85
N THR A 370 16.52 -11.62 -7.24
CA THR A 370 16.43 -10.16 -7.26
C THR A 370 17.71 -9.54 -6.68
N LEU A 371 18.20 -10.01 -5.54
CA LEU A 371 19.44 -9.51 -4.92
C LEU A 371 20.66 -9.71 -5.82
N LYS A 372 20.77 -10.85 -6.50
CA LYS A 372 21.85 -11.10 -7.48
C LYS A 372 21.80 -10.12 -8.65
N ILE A 373 20.59 -9.80 -9.13
CA ILE A 373 20.41 -8.81 -10.19
C ILE A 373 20.82 -7.43 -9.69
N LEU A 374 20.35 -7.01 -8.51
CA LEU A 374 20.72 -5.73 -7.93
C LEU A 374 22.23 -5.60 -7.73
N GLN A 375 22.89 -6.68 -7.29
CA GLN A 375 24.36 -6.71 -7.19
C GLN A 375 25.04 -6.55 -8.56
N LYS A 376 24.56 -7.25 -9.59
CA LYS A 376 25.05 -7.13 -10.99
C LYS A 376 25.00 -5.69 -11.50
N TYR A 377 23.98 -4.93 -11.13
CA TYR A 377 23.77 -3.55 -11.56
C TYR A 377 24.27 -2.50 -10.58
N ASN A 378 24.99 -2.89 -9.52
CA ASN A 378 25.47 -2.01 -8.43
C ASN A 378 24.32 -1.22 -7.77
N ALA A 379 23.14 -1.83 -7.65
CA ALA A 379 21.93 -1.23 -7.08
C ALA A 379 21.70 -1.62 -5.60
N LEU A 380 22.68 -2.28 -4.96
CA LEU A 380 22.71 -2.57 -3.53
C LEU A 380 23.73 -1.67 -2.84
N ASP A 381 23.52 -1.45 -1.53
CA ASP A 381 24.49 -0.81 -0.64
C ASP A 381 25.01 0.55 -1.16
N TYR A 382 24.13 1.48 -1.47
CA TYR A 382 24.53 2.85 -1.88
C TYR A 382 25.51 3.51 -0.92
N ASP A 383 25.46 3.18 0.36
CA ASP A 383 26.39 3.70 1.38
C ASP A 383 27.85 3.25 1.18
N LYS A 384 28.07 2.20 0.38
CA LYS A 384 29.39 1.66 0.07
C LYS A 384 29.96 2.17 -1.26
N LEU A 385 29.20 2.98 -2.01
CA LEU A 385 29.73 3.60 -3.22
C LEU A 385 30.91 4.51 -2.89
N PRO A 386 31.99 4.55 -3.72
CA PRO A 386 33.15 5.38 -3.46
C PRO A 386 32.76 6.84 -3.27
N LYS A 387 33.28 7.49 -2.21
CA LYS A 387 33.03 8.90 -1.86
C LYS A 387 33.36 9.91 -2.98
N ALA A 388 33.93 9.47 -4.08
CA ALA A 388 34.19 10.30 -5.28
C ALA A 388 32.91 10.84 -5.94
N ILE A 389 31.75 10.27 -5.64
CA ILE A 389 30.44 10.75 -6.11
C ILE A 389 29.77 11.70 -5.10
N GLN A 390 30.39 11.90 -3.94
CA GLN A 390 29.88 12.78 -2.87
C GLN A 390 30.43 14.22 -2.93
N LYS A 391 31.12 14.61 -4.00
CA LYS A 391 31.62 15.97 -4.22
C LYS A 391 30.74 16.78 -5.13
#